data_49cb7e1f7a4fa03e44fbe8249c544d92
#
_entry.id   49cb7e1f7a4fa03e44fbe8249c544d92
#
_cell.length_a   1.000
_cell.length_b   1.000
_cell.length_c   1.000
_cell.angle_alpha   90.00
_cell.angle_beta   90.00
_cell.angle_gamma   90.00
#
_symmetry.space_group_name_H-M   'P 1'
#
loop_
_entity.id
_entity.type
_entity.pdbx_description
1 polymer ?
#
loop_
_entity_poly.entity_id
_entity_poly.type
_entity_poly.pdbx_seq_one_letter_code
_entity_poly.pdbx_strand_id
1 'polypeptide(L)'
;SEMCIRDRYKSEFLANMSHELRTPLNSTLILAKLLSDNKPGNLSAEQVKYAQTIYSAGSDLLTLINDILDLSKIEAGQATVEVEQVAVAPMLQRLLEPLRPMALDKGLALELDIDPAVPASLHTDAQRLGQVLKNLLSNALKFTQRGTVALRVSRASRDRVAFAVQDTGIGVPADQQELIFEAFRQADGST
;
A
#
# COMPACT_ATOMS: atom_id res chain seq x y z
N SER A 1 33.70 -3.55 -8.57
CA SER A 1 34.16 -3.06 -7.28
C SER A 1 33.44 -3.79 -6.15
N GLU A 2 34.07 -3.97 -5.01
CA GLU A 2 33.55 -4.74 -3.85
C GLU A 2 32.17 -4.27 -3.35
N MET A 3 31.87 -2.98 -3.47
CA MET A 3 30.59 -2.41 -3.08
C MET A 3 29.43 -2.98 -3.94
N CYS A 4 29.63 -3.11 -5.23
CA CYS A 4 28.62 -3.64 -6.17
C CYS A 4 28.35 -5.14 -5.94
N ILE A 5 29.37 -5.89 -5.53
CA ILE A 5 29.28 -7.32 -5.21
C ILE A 5 28.49 -7.51 -3.89
N ARG A 6 28.76 -6.70 -2.87
CA ARG A 6 28.09 -6.75 -1.57
C ARG A 6 26.61 -6.40 -1.69
N ASP A 7 26.26 -5.40 -2.49
CA ASP A 7 24.87 -4.98 -2.69
C ASP A 7 24.09 -6.03 -3.49
N ARG A 8 24.72 -6.71 -4.43
CA ARG A 8 24.13 -7.82 -5.17
C ARG A 8 23.84 -9.03 -4.26
N TYR A 9 24.80 -9.42 -3.42
CA TYR A 9 24.59 -10.50 -2.44
C TYR A 9 23.49 -10.16 -1.45
N LYS A 10 23.40 -8.91 -0.98
CA LYS A 10 22.33 -8.44 -0.10
C LYS A 10 20.96 -8.58 -0.78
N SER A 11 20.83 -8.18 -2.03
CA SER A 11 19.58 -8.26 -2.79
C SER A 11 19.16 -9.71 -3.07
N GLU A 12 20.10 -10.58 -3.49
CA GLU A 12 19.82 -12.01 -3.69
C GLU A 12 19.44 -12.72 -2.39
N PHE A 13 20.11 -12.41 -1.28
CA PHE A 13 19.78 -12.94 0.04
C PHE A 13 18.37 -12.54 0.47
N LEU A 14 18.01 -11.26 0.35
CA LEU A 14 16.68 -10.76 0.69
C LEU A 14 15.60 -11.36 -0.21
N ALA A 15 15.85 -11.54 -1.51
CA ALA A 15 14.91 -12.17 -2.43
C ALA A 15 14.64 -13.63 -2.05
N ASN A 16 15.70 -14.40 -1.75
CA ASN A 16 15.58 -15.80 -1.33
C ASN A 16 14.85 -15.91 0.02
N MET A 17 15.24 -15.09 1.01
CA MET A 17 14.57 -15.06 2.32
C MET A 17 13.10 -14.71 2.22
N SER A 18 12.72 -13.80 1.31
CA SER A 18 11.31 -13.48 1.09
C SER A 18 10.51 -14.66 0.56
N HIS A 19 11.03 -15.41 -0.40
CA HIS A 19 10.37 -16.62 -0.89
C HIS A 19 10.20 -17.66 0.21
N GLU A 20 11.25 -17.88 1.00
CA GLU A 20 11.26 -18.82 2.14
C GLU A 20 10.27 -18.39 3.25
N LEU A 21 10.10 -17.10 3.50
CA LEU A 21 9.14 -16.58 4.48
C LEU A 21 7.71 -16.52 3.95
N ARG A 22 7.52 -16.23 2.66
CA ARG A 22 6.20 -16.10 2.05
C ARG A 22 5.41 -17.40 2.07
N THR A 23 6.04 -18.52 1.81
CA THR A 23 5.37 -19.83 1.72
C THR A 23 4.68 -20.24 3.02
N PRO A 24 5.36 -20.29 4.21
CA PRO A 24 4.70 -20.62 5.47
C PRO A 24 3.69 -19.53 5.89
N LEU A 25 3.99 -18.25 5.61
CA LEU A 25 3.12 -17.15 5.95
C LEU A 25 1.80 -17.20 5.16
N ASN A 26 1.85 -17.48 3.86
CA ASN A 26 0.65 -17.64 3.04
C ASN A 26 -0.22 -18.81 3.54
N SER A 27 0.38 -19.92 3.93
CA SER A 27 -0.35 -21.06 4.51
C SER A 27 -1.06 -20.66 5.81
N THR A 28 -0.37 -19.92 6.68
CA THR A 28 -0.96 -19.37 7.92
C THR A 28 -2.12 -18.42 7.63
N LEU A 29 -1.96 -17.53 6.64
CA LEU A 29 -3.00 -16.57 6.24
C LEU A 29 -4.24 -17.27 5.68
N ILE A 30 -4.06 -18.29 4.84
CA ILE A 30 -5.17 -19.08 4.30
C ILE A 30 -5.95 -19.74 5.42
N LEU A 31 -5.27 -20.39 6.38
CA LEU A 31 -5.93 -21.02 7.52
C LEU A 31 -6.63 -20.01 8.42
N ALA A 32 -5.97 -18.89 8.73
CA ALA A 32 -6.56 -17.82 9.53
C ALA A 32 -7.81 -17.25 8.86
N LYS A 33 -7.78 -17.07 7.53
CA LYS A 33 -8.95 -16.61 6.75
C LYS A 33 -10.10 -17.63 6.81
N LEU A 34 -9.83 -18.90 6.61
CA LEU A 34 -10.85 -19.96 6.70
C LEU A 34 -11.50 -20.02 8.08
N LEU A 35 -10.70 -19.87 9.15
CA LEU A 35 -11.21 -19.84 10.52
C LEU A 35 -12.04 -18.57 10.77
N SER A 36 -11.58 -17.42 10.27
CA SER A 36 -12.31 -16.15 10.44
C SER A 36 -13.64 -16.12 9.71
N ASP A 37 -13.74 -16.77 8.54
CA ASP A 37 -14.98 -16.89 7.79
C ASP A 37 -16.01 -17.81 8.48
N ASN A 38 -15.54 -18.74 9.33
CA ASN A 38 -16.36 -19.64 10.16
C ASN A 38 -17.57 -20.24 9.41
N LYS A 39 -17.38 -20.66 8.17
CA LYS A 39 -18.49 -21.20 7.35
C LYS A 39 -19.26 -22.35 8.02
N PRO A 40 -18.62 -23.27 8.77
CA PRO A 40 -19.32 -24.30 9.52
C PRO A 40 -20.10 -23.78 10.72
N GLY A 41 -19.85 -22.55 11.19
CA GLY A 41 -20.52 -21.95 12.35
C GLY A 41 -20.19 -22.61 13.71
N ASN A 42 -19.05 -23.30 13.80
CA ASN A 42 -18.66 -24.07 14.98
C ASN A 42 -17.63 -23.36 15.88
N LEU A 43 -17.18 -22.15 15.50
CA LEU A 43 -16.27 -21.34 16.30
C LEU A 43 -17.04 -20.29 17.11
N SER A 44 -16.57 -20.01 18.32
CA SER A 44 -17.09 -18.90 19.12
C SER A 44 -16.71 -17.56 18.50
N ALA A 45 -17.45 -16.49 18.85
CA ALA A 45 -17.15 -15.13 18.40
C ALA A 45 -15.72 -14.70 18.77
N GLU A 46 -15.22 -15.14 19.93
CA GLU A 46 -13.87 -14.85 20.39
C GLU A 46 -12.81 -15.58 19.53
N GLN A 47 -13.05 -16.84 19.17
CA GLN A 47 -12.16 -17.60 18.28
C GLN A 47 -12.12 -17.00 16.88
N VAL A 48 -13.25 -16.55 16.35
CA VAL A 48 -13.31 -15.81 15.07
C VAL A 48 -12.49 -14.53 15.15
N LYS A 49 -12.58 -13.78 16.25
CA LYS A 49 -11.78 -12.57 16.48
C LYS A 49 -10.29 -12.86 16.52
N TYR A 50 -9.88 -13.95 17.18
CA TYR A 50 -8.47 -14.37 17.17
C TYR A 50 -7.99 -14.69 15.76
N ALA A 51 -8.77 -15.42 14.97
CA ALA A 51 -8.46 -15.72 13.59
C ALA A 51 -8.33 -14.47 12.72
N GLN A 52 -9.22 -13.50 12.89
CA GLN A 52 -9.14 -12.20 12.22
C GLN A 52 -7.87 -11.42 12.58
N THR A 53 -7.49 -11.44 13.87
CA THR A 53 -6.26 -10.79 14.33
C THR A 53 -5.02 -11.45 13.73
N ILE A 54 -4.96 -12.78 13.69
CA ILE A 54 -3.86 -13.54 13.07
C ILE A 54 -3.78 -13.22 11.58
N TYR A 55 -4.90 -13.18 10.89
CA TYR A 55 -4.97 -12.84 9.47
C TYR A 55 -4.46 -11.42 9.19
N SER A 56 -4.91 -10.44 9.97
CA SER A 56 -4.49 -9.04 9.84
C SER A 56 -2.99 -8.89 10.07
N ALA A 57 -2.49 -9.39 11.20
CA ALA A 57 -1.06 -9.31 11.55
C ALA A 57 -0.15 -10.02 10.52
N GLY A 58 -0.57 -11.18 10.03
CA GLY A 58 0.16 -11.90 8.99
C GLY A 58 0.14 -11.17 7.64
N SER A 59 -0.96 -10.50 7.29
CA SER A 59 -1.06 -9.69 6.08
C SER A 59 -0.16 -8.45 6.16
N ASP A 60 -0.09 -7.81 7.33
CA ASP A 60 0.80 -6.68 7.58
C ASP A 60 2.28 -7.10 7.46
N LEU A 61 2.63 -8.26 8.01
CA LEU A 61 3.98 -8.82 7.89
C LEU A 61 4.35 -9.13 6.44
N LEU A 62 3.42 -9.71 5.66
CA LEU A 62 3.65 -9.98 4.23
C LEU A 62 3.87 -8.69 3.44
N THR A 63 3.11 -7.65 3.75
CA THR A 63 3.28 -6.32 3.15
C THR A 63 4.66 -5.77 3.47
N LEU A 64 5.10 -5.81 4.73
CA LEU A 64 6.42 -5.34 5.15
C LEU A 64 7.56 -6.10 4.44
N ILE A 65 7.46 -7.43 4.30
CA ILE A 65 8.43 -8.24 3.58
C ILE A 65 8.53 -7.79 2.11
N ASN A 66 7.41 -7.54 1.46
CA ASN A 66 7.38 -7.08 0.08
C ASN A 66 7.97 -5.66 -0.07
N ASP A 67 7.69 -4.76 0.86
CA ASP A 67 8.23 -3.38 0.88
C ASP A 67 9.76 -3.39 1.06
N ILE A 68 10.30 -4.24 1.93
CA ILE A 68 11.75 -4.40 2.12
C ILE A 68 12.42 -4.91 0.83
N LEU A 69 11.77 -5.84 0.13
CA LEU A 69 12.28 -6.34 -1.15
C LEU A 69 12.26 -5.28 -2.25
N ASP A 70 11.16 -4.54 -2.34
CA ASP A 70 11.03 -3.46 -3.33
C ASP A 70 12.08 -2.38 -3.09
N LEU A 71 12.29 -2.00 -1.82
CA LEU A 71 13.35 -1.06 -1.45
C LEU A 71 14.74 -1.58 -1.85
N SER A 72 15.03 -2.86 -1.57
CA SER A 72 16.31 -3.47 -1.92
C SER A 72 16.57 -3.49 -3.44
N LYS A 73 15.51 -3.73 -4.24
CA LYS A 73 15.60 -3.66 -5.73
C LYS A 73 15.85 -2.24 -6.22
N ILE A 74 15.22 -1.24 -5.58
CA ILE A 74 15.40 0.17 -5.90
C ILE A 74 16.83 0.61 -5.58
N GLU A 75 17.35 0.28 -4.38
CA GLU A 75 18.72 0.58 -3.97
C GLU A 75 19.77 -0.07 -4.89
N ALA A 76 19.50 -1.28 -5.37
CA ALA A 76 20.35 -1.98 -6.32
C ALA A 76 20.24 -1.48 -7.77
N GLY A 77 19.37 -0.50 -8.06
CA GLY A 77 19.11 -0.03 -9.42
C GLY A 77 18.44 -1.06 -10.33
N GLN A 78 17.83 -2.10 -9.76
CA GLN A 78 17.19 -3.21 -10.47
C GLN A 78 15.68 -3.03 -10.64
N ALA A 79 15.13 -1.90 -10.17
CA ALA A 79 13.72 -1.61 -10.36
C ALA A 79 13.44 -1.32 -11.84
N THR A 80 12.68 -2.18 -12.48
CA THR A 80 12.18 -1.99 -13.84
C THR A 80 10.84 -1.28 -13.81
N VAL A 81 10.60 -0.41 -14.78
CA VAL A 81 9.32 0.27 -14.98
C VAL A 81 8.69 -0.29 -16.25
N GLU A 82 7.53 -0.91 -16.12
CA GLU A 82 6.78 -1.50 -17.23
C GLU A 82 5.69 -0.53 -17.68
N VAL A 83 6.02 0.29 -18.69
CA VAL A 83 5.08 1.30 -19.21
C VAL A 83 4.07 0.65 -20.15
N GLU A 84 2.79 0.79 -19.80
CA GLU A 84 1.67 0.34 -20.59
C GLU A 84 0.60 1.44 -20.73
N GLN A 85 -0.36 1.25 -21.65
CA GLN A 85 -1.50 2.14 -21.76
C GLN A 85 -2.56 1.78 -20.71
N VAL A 86 -2.81 2.68 -19.78
CA VAL A 86 -3.68 2.47 -18.62
C VAL A 86 -4.89 3.40 -18.69
N ALA A 87 -6.09 2.83 -18.63
CA ALA A 87 -7.34 3.61 -18.49
C ALA A 87 -7.43 4.16 -17.05
N VAL A 88 -7.44 5.49 -16.92
CA VAL A 88 -7.32 6.19 -15.63
C VAL A 88 -8.47 5.87 -14.68
N ALA A 89 -9.71 6.17 -15.09
CA ALA A 89 -10.86 6.03 -14.22
C ALA A 89 -11.10 4.57 -13.75
N PRO A 90 -11.06 3.54 -14.63
CA PRO A 90 -11.20 2.15 -14.19
C PRO A 90 -10.09 1.68 -13.26
N MET A 91 -8.84 2.12 -13.48
CA MET A 91 -7.73 1.80 -12.60
C MET A 91 -7.96 2.35 -11.19
N LEU A 92 -8.31 3.64 -11.08
CA LEU A 92 -8.51 4.31 -9.81
C LEU A 92 -9.74 3.77 -9.06
N GLN A 93 -10.82 3.45 -9.76
CA GLN A 93 -11.99 2.81 -9.16
C GLN A 93 -11.63 1.46 -8.53
N ARG A 94 -10.91 0.60 -9.27
CA ARG A 94 -10.43 -0.69 -8.74
C ARG A 94 -9.48 -0.53 -7.56
N LEU A 95 -8.67 0.53 -7.53
CA LEU A 95 -7.78 0.83 -6.43
C LEU A 95 -8.54 1.19 -5.15
N LEU A 96 -9.65 1.95 -5.27
CA LEU A 96 -10.44 2.42 -4.13
C LEU A 96 -11.41 1.36 -3.57
N GLU A 97 -11.85 0.41 -4.39
CA GLU A 97 -12.83 -0.63 -3.97
C GLU A 97 -12.44 -1.35 -2.67
N PRO A 98 -11.22 -1.90 -2.50
CA PRO A 98 -10.84 -2.59 -1.27
C PRO A 98 -10.68 -1.65 -0.06
N LEU A 99 -10.59 -0.33 -0.28
CA LEU A 99 -10.45 0.66 0.79
C LEU A 99 -11.81 1.17 1.31
N ARG A 100 -12.90 1.00 0.54
CA ARG A 100 -14.25 1.46 0.92
C ARG A 100 -14.75 0.87 2.23
N PRO A 101 -14.62 -0.45 2.52
CA PRO A 101 -15.05 -1.00 3.79
C PRO A 101 -14.33 -0.35 4.99
N MET A 102 -13.01 -0.13 4.88
CA MET A 102 -12.22 0.51 5.93
C MET A 102 -12.68 1.96 6.18
N ALA A 103 -12.96 2.72 5.12
CA ALA A 103 -13.50 4.07 5.24
C ALA A 103 -14.88 4.06 5.90
N LEU A 104 -15.74 3.15 5.47
CA LEU A 104 -17.10 3.00 6.03
C LEU A 104 -17.07 2.66 7.52
N ASP A 105 -16.25 1.69 7.93
CA ASP A 105 -16.11 1.26 9.33
C ASP A 105 -15.65 2.41 10.25
N LYS A 106 -14.86 3.35 9.70
CA LYS A 106 -14.43 4.56 10.40
C LYS A 106 -15.39 5.75 10.25
N GLY A 107 -16.45 5.63 9.45
CA GLY A 107 -17.35 6.74 9.14
C GLY A 107 -16.70 7.87 8.35
N LEU A 108 -15.69 7.55 7.52
CA LEU A 108 -14.99 8.50 6.66
C LEU A 108 -15.61 8.53 5.27
N ALA A 109 -15.69 9.73 4.66
CA ALA A 109 -15.96 9.87 3.24
C ALA A 109 -14.70 9.53 2.44
N LEU A 110 -14.81 8.62 1.45
CA LEU A 110 -13.76 8.29 0.50
C LEU A 110 -14.17 8.75 -0.89
N GLU A 111 -13.50 9.78 -1.40
CA GLU A 111 -13.86 10.48 -2.62
C GLU A 111 -12.84 10.27 -3.73
N LEU A 112 -13.33 10.23 -4.98
CA LEU A 112 -12.52 10.25 -6.20
C LEU A 112 -12.99 11.40 -7.07
N ASP A 113 -12.09 12.31 -7.36
CA ASP A 113 -12.33 13.47 -8.23
C ASP A 113 -11.31 13.45 -9.38
N ILE A 114 -11.81 13.32 -10.61
CA ILE A 114 -10.99 13.32 -11.82
C ILE A 114 -11.39 14.52 -12.67
N ASP A 115 -10.48 15.48 -12.82
CA ASP A 115 -10.67 16.64 -13.67
C ASP A 115 -10.96 16.17 -15.12
N PRO A 116 -11.99 16.71 -15.78
CA PRO A 116 -12.31 16.42 -17.18
C PRO A 116 -11.15 16.67 -18.17
N ALA A 117 -10.19 17.51 -17.83
CA ALA A 117 -8.99 17.77 -18.64
C ALA A 117 -7.95 16.64 -18.59
N VAL A 118 -8.12 15.65 -17.69
CA VAL A 118 -7.24 14.47 -17.60
C VAL A 118 -7.52 13.54 -18.78
N PRO A 119 -6.50 13.07 -19.51
CA PRO A 119 -6.70 12.10 -20.58
C PRO A 119 -7.37 10.80 -20.07
N ALA A 120 -8.22 10.19 -20.87
CA ALA A 120 -8.89 8.95 -20.52
C ALA A 120 -7.90 7.78 -20.26
N SER A 121 -6.72 7.84 -20.90
CA SER A 121 -5.64 6.88 -20.69
C SER A 121 -4.28 7.57 -20.56
N LEU A 122 -3.39 6.94 -19.82
CA LEU A 122 -1.99 7.35 -19.60
C LEU A 122 -1.05 6.22 -19.99
N HIS A 123 0.16 6.57 -20.41
CA HIS A 123 1.28 5.62 -20.53
C HIS A 123 2.06 5.64 -19.22
N THR A 124 1.89 4.59 -18.42
CA THR A 124 2.51 4.49 -17.09
C THR A 124 2.61 3.02 -16.66
N ASP A 125 3.35 2.77 -15.61
CA ASP A 125 3.33 1.49 -14.93
C ASP A 125 2.16 1.45 -13.93
N ALA A 126 1.10 0.73 -14.31
CA ALA A 126 -0.13 0.64 -13.51
C ALA A 126 0.12 0.02 -12.13
N GLN A 127 1.03 -0.96 -12.04
CA GLN A 127 1.34 -1.63 -10.78
C GLN A 127 2.06 -0.67 -9.82
N ARG A 128 3.09 0.02 -10.29
CA ARG A 128 3.87 0.96 -9.47
C ARG A 128 3.05 2.18 -9.06
N LEU A 129 2.31 2.76 -10.01
CA LEU A 129 1.40 3.86 -9.70
C LEU A 129 0.34 3.44 -8.68
N GLY A 130 -0.25 2.26 -8.86
CA GLY A 130 -1.23 1.69 -7.92
C GLY A 130 -0.64 1.47 -6.53
N GLN A 131 0.59 0.98 -6.43
CA GLN A 131 1.30 0.78 -5.15
C GLN A 131 1.52 2.11 -4.41
N VAL A 132 2.01 3.14 -5.11
CA VAL A 132 2.21 4.48 -4.53
C VAL A 132 0.89 5.06 -4.01
N LEU A 133 -0.15 5.06 -4.83
CA LEU A 133 -1.45 5.60 -4.46
C LEU A 133 -2.10 4.81 -3.32
N LYS A 134 -1.99 3.48 -3.32
CA LYS A 134 -2.49 2.62 -2.25
C LYS A 134 -1.81 2.94 -0.92
N ASN A 135 -0.49 3.13 -0.91
CA ASN A 135 0.25 3.48 0.30
C ASN A 135 -0.21 4.83 0.86
N LEU A 136 -0.34 5.85 -0.01
CA LEU A 136 -0.81 7.18 0.42
C LEU A 136 -2.25 7.13 0.95
N LEU A 137 -3.17 6.47 0.24
CA LEU A 137 -4.57 6.33 0.65
C LEU A 137 -4.72 5.53 1.94
N SER A 138 -3.97 4.46 2.10
CA SER A 138 -3.97 3.64 3.32
C SER A 138 -3.49 4.44 4.52
N ASN A 139 -2.42 5.24 4.37
CA ASN A 139 -1.95 6.15 5.41
C ASN A 139 -2.98 7.23 5.72
N ALA A 140 -3.58 7.86 4.72
CA ALA A 140 -4.63 8.85 4.90
C ALA A 140 -5.81 8.28 5.71
N LEU A 141 -6.30 7.08 5.36
CA LEU A 141 -7.37 6.39 6.10
C LEU A 141 -6.94 6.00 7.52
N LYS A 142 -5.67 5.61 7.71
CA LYS A 142 -5.12 5.23 9.03
C LYS A 142 -5.10 6.43 9.98
N PHE A 143 -4.63 7.58 9.52
CA PHE A 143 -4.40 8.77 10.36
C PHE A 143 -5.57 9.77 10.36
N THR A 144 -6.63 9.53 9.61
CA THR A 144 -7.86 10.30 9.68
C THR A 144 -8.87 9.60 10.59
N GLN A 145 -9.37 10.33 11.60
CA GLN A 145 -10.38 9.82 12.52
C GLN A 145 -11.80 10.23 12.13
N ARG A 146 -11.96 11.41 11.55
CA ARG A 146 -13.25 11.97 11.09
C ARG A 146 -13.04 12.85 9.88
N GLY A 147 -14.01 12.87 8.98
CA GLY A 147 -14.01 13.72 7.80
C GLY A 147 -13.81 12.95 6.51
N THR A 148 -12.87 13.41 5.65
CA THR A 148 -12.78 12.96 4.26
C THR A 148 -11.35 12.57 3.90
N VAL A 149 -11.24 11.52 3.09
CA VAL A 149 -10.03 11.18 2.33
C VAL A 149 -10.39 11.26 0.85
N ALA A 150 -9.69 12.09 0.09
CA ALA A 150 -9.96 12.32 -1.33
C ALA A 150 -8.74 12.00 -2.20
N LEU A 151 -8.95 11.27 -3.29
CA LEU A 151 -7.99 11.16 -4.39
C LEU A 151 -8.41 12.10 -5.50
N ARG A 152 -7.62 13.11 -5.75
CA ARG A 152 -7.84 14.09 -6.83
C ARG A 152 -6.83 13.91 -7.94
N VAL A 153 -7.32 13.88 -9.16
CA VAL A 153 -6.50 13.75 -10.36
C VAL A 153 -6.72 14.97 -11.24
N SER A 154 -5.64 15.65 -11.56
CA SER A 154 -5.70 16.87 -12.38
C SER A 154 -4.59 16.90 -13.43
N ARG A 155 -4.79 17.70 -14.46
CA ARG A 155 -3.76 17.94 -15.45
C ARG A 155 -2.79 19.00 -14.96
N ALA A 156 -1.56 18.60 -14.63
CA ALA A 156 -0.53 19.53 -14.15
C ALA A 156 0.15 20.31 -15.28
N SER A 157 0.31 19.69 -16.47
CA SER A 157 0.84 20.31 -17.68
C SER A 157 0.40 19.52 -18.91
N ARG A 158 0.91 19.90 -20.11
CA ARG A 158 0.60 19.20 -21.36
C ARG A 158 0.92 17.70 -21.26
N ASP A 159 2.03 17.36 -20.62
CA ASP A 159 2.60 16.00 -20.58
C ASP A 159 2.62 15.41 -19.15
N ARG A 160 1.95 16.03 -18.18
CA ARG A 160 1.95 15.59 -16.78
C ARG A 160 0.54 15.61 -16.19
N VAL A 161 0.25 14.55 -15.45
CA VAL A 161 -0.94 14.40 -14.61
C VAL A 161 -0.51 14.36 -13.15
N ALA A 162 -1.19 15.10 -12.31
CA ALA A 162 -0.98 15.11 -10.86
C ALA A 162 -2.03 14.22 -10.18
N PHE A 163 -1.58 13.41 -9.26
CA PHE A 163 -2.40 12.63 -8.34
C PHE A 163 -2.18 13.19 -6.94
N ALA A 164 -3.22 13.66 -6.31
CA ALA A 164 -3.16 14.22 -4.96
C ALA A 164 -4.06 13.42 -4.02
N VAL A 165 -3.48 12.87 -2.96
CA VAL A 165 -4.23 12.30 -1.84
C VAL A 165 -4.35 13.37 -0.78
N GLN A 166 -5.57 13.74 -0.45
CA GLN A 166 -5.89 14.76 0.55
C GLN A 166 -6.69 14.12 1.68
N ASP A 167 -6.32 14.40 2.90
CA ASP A 167 -7.02 13.95 4.10
C ASP A 167 -7.30 15.11 5.05
N THR A 168 -8.22 14.90 5.97
CA THR A 168 -8.57 15.82 7.06
C THR A 168 -8.06 15.33 8.40
N GLY A 169 -6.98 14.53 8.39
CA GLY A 169 -6.39 13.92 9.57
C GLY A 169 -5.52 14.86 10.39
N ILE A 170 -4.67 14.28 11.23
CA ILE A 170 -3.82 15.02 12.16
C ILE A 170 -2.73 15.87 11.49
N GLY A 171 -2.49 15.63 10.19
CA GLY A 171 -1.40 16.27 9.45
C GLY A 171 -0.01 15.76 9.86
N VAL A 172 1.01 16.32 9.19
CA VAL A 172 2.43 16.03 9.47
C VAL A 172 3.11 17.32 9.91
N PRO A 173 3.76 17.36 11.10
CA PRO A 173 4.52 18.51 11.54
C PRO A 173 5.57 18.96 10.52
N ALA A 174 5.79 20.25 10.38
CA ALA A 174 6.66 20.82 9.35
C ALA A 174 8.11 20.30 9.42
N ASP A 175 8.62 20.06 10.62
CA ASP A 175 9.95 19.49 10.89
C ASP A 175 10.07 18.00 10.53
N GLN A 176 8.96 17.33 10.35
CA GLN A 176 8.91 15.90 10.00
C GLN A 176 8.57 15.65 8.52
N GLN A 177 8.15 16.67 7.77
CA GLN A 177 7.71 16.49 6.39
C GLN A 177 8.80 15.96 5.45
N GLU A 178 10.06 16.28 5.68
CA GLU A 178 11.18 15.72 4.92
C GLU A 178 11.54 14.32 5.40
N LEU A 179 11.44 14.07 6.70
CA LEU A 179 11.82 12.80 7.33
C LEU A 179 10.90 11.64 6.96
N ILE A 180 9.60 11.89 6.71
CA ILE A 180 8.64 10.82 6.35
C ILE A 180 8.92 10.16 5.00
N PHE A 181 9.76 10.77 4.15
CA PHE A 181 10.21 10.18 2.89
C PHE A 181 11.53 9.39 3.03
N GLU A 182 12.16 9.42 4.21
CA GLU A 182 13.31 8.56 4.48
C GLU A 182 12.87 7.14 4.82
N ALA A 183 13.66 6.16 4.38
CA ALA A 183 13.38 4.75 4.67
C ALA A 183 13.40 4.49 6.19
N PHE A 184 12.42 3.73 6.67
CA PHE A 184 12.29 3.32 8.08
C PHE A 184 12.10 4.46 9.10
N ARG A 185 11.63 5.64 8.69
CA ARG A 185 11.26 6.74 9.59
C ARG A 185 9.75 6.79 9.83
N GLN A 186 9.37 7.10 11.06
CA GLN A 186 7.99 7.37 11.48
C GLN A 186 7.90 8.70 12.17
N ALA A 187 6.78 9.40 12.00
CA ALA A 187 6.55 10.73 12.57
C ALA A 187 6.41 10.72 14.11
N ASP A 188 5.99 9.62 14.70
CA ASP A 188 5.66 9.52 16.14
C ASP A 188 6.65 8.67 16.93
N GLY A 189 7.86 8.44 16.54
CA GLY A 189 8.90 7.84 17.37
C GLY A 189 8.55 6.56 18.15
N SER A 190 7.39 5.96 17.89
CA SER A 190 6.96 4.68 18.46
C SER A 190 7.49 3.55 17.60
N THR A 191 8.53 2.93 18.08
CA THR A 191 9.04 1.64 17.60
C THR A 191 8.12 0.52 18.04
#